data_90193faedded75b7d75a61b2d254309d
#
_entry.id   90193faedded75b7d75a61b2d254309d
#
_cell.length_a   1.000
_cell.length_b   1.000
_cell.length_c   1.000
_cell.angle_alpha   90.00
_cell.angle_beta   90.00
_cell.angle_gamma   90.00
#
_symmetry.space_group_name_H-M   'P 1'
#
loop_
_entity.id
_entity.type
_entity.pdbx_description
1 polymer ?
#
loop_
_entity_poly.entity_id
_entity_poly.type
_entity_poly.pdbx_seq_one_letter_code
_entity_poly.pdbx_strand_id
1 'polypeptide(L)'
;MANPVFDPERALGLKVTKMDRQELCEFVSALCRKVVAEVGSRGRRGGIYPSNISVDDNGGIAIGPAGKSPWEGEELKFIAPELYWNGQLSAASDVYSVGMLMYYAVSGGRLPLEDECRDAQLRRMGGDDYPAPKAAGRRLGEIIEKCIRFKAADRYQTLD
;
A
#
# COMPACT_ATOMS: atom_id res chain seq x y z
N MET A 1 -7.02 -25.87 -3.20
CA MET A 1 -6.24 -25.35 -2.05
C MET A 1 -7.12 -24.42 -1.23
N ALA A 2 -7.06 -24.50 0.08
CA ALA A 2 -7.76 -23.53 0.93
C ALA A 2 -7.18 -22.12 0.69
N ASN A 3 -8.05 -21.10 0.68
CA ASN A 3 -7.57 -19.72 0.64
C ASN A 3 -6.76 -19.44 1.91
N PRO A 4 -5.58 -18.80 1.81
CA PRO A 4 -4.79 -18.42 2.97
C PRO A 4 -5.62 -17.50 3.88
N VAL A 5 -5.57 -17.77 5.19
CA VAL A 5 -6.23 -16.97 6.22
C VAL A 5 -5.20 -16.05 6.84
N PHE A 6 -5.59 -14.81 7.11
CA PHE A 6 -4.70 -13.84 7.75
C PHE A 6 -4.28 -14.34 9.14
N ASP A 7 -2.97 -14.34 9.35
CA ASP A 7 -2.33 -14.71 10.60
C ASP A 7 -1.50 -13.52 11.12
N PRO A 8 -1.90 -12.88 12.23
CA PRO A 8 -1.17 -11.74 12.78
C PRO A 8 0.28 -12.07 13.16
N GLU A 9 0.57 -13.31 13.57
CA GLU A 9 1.94 -13.72 13.93
C GLU A 9 2.86 -13.80 12.71
N ARG A 10 2.29 -13.97 11.52
CA ARG A 10 2.97 -14.01 10.24
C ARG A 10 2.88 -12.70 9.47
N ALA A 11 2.35 -11.65 10.08
CA ALA A 11 2.27 -10.33 9.45
C ALA A 11 3.65 -9.84 9.00
N LEU A 12 3.68 -9.19 7.85
CA LEU A 12 4.92 -8.71 7.24
C LEU A 12 5.63 -7.68 8.11
N GLY A 13 4.90 -6.68 8.60
CA GLY A 13 5.51 -5.58 9.34
C GLY A 13 6.76 -5.07 8.63
N LEU A 14 7.87 -4.95 9.37
CA LEU A 14 9.17 -4.56 8.82
C LEU A 14 9.84 -5.62 7.92
N LYS A 15 9.33 -6.84 7.85
CA LYS A 15 9.92 -7.88 6.99
C LYS A 15 9.87 -7.49 5.51
N VAL A 16 8.87 -6.73 5.10
CA VAL A 16 8.73 -6.25 3.71
C VAL A 16 9.93 -5.40 3.28
N THR A 17 10.60 -4.72 4.21
CA THR A 17 11.77 -3.87 3.92
C THR A 17 13.05 -4.67 3.66
N LYS A 18 13.02 -5.96 3.91
CA LYS A 18 14.16 -6.87 3.69
C LYS A 18 14.07 -7.62 2.37
N MET A 19 12.98 -7.49 1.65
CA MET A 19 12.82 -8.06 0.32
C MET A 19 13.76 -7.37 -0.66
N ASP A 20 14.43 -8.16 -1.48
CA ASP A 20 15.12 -7.60 -2.62
C ASP A 20 14.11 -7.09 -3.68
N ARG A 21 14.61 -6.47 -4.75
CA ARG A 21 13.74 -5.87 -5.77
C ARG A 21 12.86 -6.91 -6.48
N GLN A 22 13.40 -8.07 -6.77
CA GLN A 22 12.66 -9.13 -7.45
C GLN A 22 11.58 -9.70 -6.52
N GLU A 23 11.94 -10.04 -5.30
CA GLU A 23 11.01 -10.51 -4.26
C GLU A 23 9.89 -9.52 -4.04
N LEU A 24 10.18 -8.22 -3.96
CA LEU A 24 9.18 -7.18 -3.79
C LEU A 24 8.24 -7.11 -5.00
N CYS A 25 8.75 -7.15 -6.22
CA CYS A 25 7.91 -7.13 -7.41
C CYS A 25 7.00 -8.36 -7.52
N GLU A 26 7.51 -9.55 -7.21
CA GLU A 26 6.74 -10.79 -7.19
C GLU A 26 5.65 -10.74 -6.10
N PHE A 27 6.01 -10.29 -4.91
CA PHE A 27 5.08 -10.10 -3.80
C PHE A 27 3.97 -9.09 -4.16
N VAL A 28 4.32 -7.92 -4.66
CA VAL A 28 3.34 -6.89 -5.02
C VAL A 28 2.42 -7.37 -6.14
N SER A 29 2.94 -8.07 -7.13
CA SER A 29 2.12 -8.68 -8.20
C SER A 29 1.12 -9.69 -7.65
N ALA A 30 1.54 -10.53 -6.71
CA ALA A 30 0.65 -11.48 -6.06
C ALA A 30 -0.39 -10.79 -5.18
N LEU A 31 0.01 -9.74 -4.45
CA LEU A 31 -0.88 -8.90 -3.65
C LEU A 31 -1.95 -8.23 -4.50
N CYS A 32 -1.58 -7.63 -5.63
CA CYS A 32 -2.52 -7.00 -6.55
C CYS A 32 -3.56 -8.02 -7.04
N ARG A 33 -3.12 -9.19 -7.51
CA ARG A 33 -4.05 -10.26 -7.92
C ARG A 33 -4.99 -10.68 -6.78
N LYS A 34 -4.49 -10.77 -5.56
CA LYS A 34 -5.30 -11.09 -4.38
C LYS A 34 -6.36 -10.03 -4.11
N VAL A 35 -5.98 -8.75 -4.14
CA VAL A 35 -6.93 -7.64 -3.94
C VAL A 35 -8.01 -7.66 -5.01
N VAL A 36 -7.64 -7.77 -6.28
CA VAL A 36 -8.60 -7.82 -7.40
C VAL A 36 -9.56 -8.98 -7.24
N ALA A 37 -9.08 -10.16 -6.87
CA ALA A 37 -9.92 -11.34 -6.66
C ALA A 37 -10.92 -11.18 -5.50
N GLU A 38 -10.55 -10.47 -4.44
CA GLU A 38 -11.42 -10.24 -3.28
C GLU A 38 -12.45 -9.13 -3.50
N VAL A 39 -12.08 -8.10 -4.26
CA VAL A 39 -12.96 -6.94 -4.51
C VAL A 39 -13.96 -7.23 -5.63
N GLY A 40 -13.53 -7.88 -6.69
CA GLY A 40 -14.35 -8.01 -7.90
C GLY A 40 -14.76 -6.61 -8.40
N SER A 41 -16.06 -6.41 -8.59
CA SER A 41 -16.64 -5.13 -9.04
C SER A 41 -16.99 -4.15 -7.92
N ARG A 42 -16.64 -4.45 -6.67
CA ARG A 42 -17.06 -3.66 -5.49
C ARG A 42 -16.28 -2.36 -5.24
N GLY A 43 -15.24 -2.09 -6.02
CA GLY A 43 -14.47 -0.85 -5.97
C GLY A 43 -13.23 -0.91 -5.08
N ARG A 44 -13.31 -0.86 -3.76
CA ARG A 44 -12.18 -0.84 -2.84
C ARG A 44 -12.18 -2.03 -1.87
N ARG A 45 -10.99 -2.57 -1.60
CA ARG A 45 -10.80 -3.55 -0.54
C ARG A 45 -10.46 -2.91 0.80
N GLY A 46 -9.45 -2.03 0.82
CA GLY A 46 -8.88 -1.47 2.05
C GLY A 46 -8.00 -2.44 2.83
N GLY A 47 -7.50 -1.99 3.96
CA GLY A 47 -6.66 -2.79 4.86
C GLY A 47 -5.28 -3.14 4.30
N ILE A 48 -4.78 -2.40 3.31
CA ILE A 48 -3.50 -2.66 2.65
C ILE A 48 -2.39 -1.89 3.37
N TYR A 49 -1.78 -2.53 4.34
CA TYR A 49 -0.61 -2.02 5.06
C TYR A 49 0.18 -3.20 5.68
N PRO A 50 1.48 -3.03 5.97
CA PRO A 50 2.38 -4.15 6.26
C PRO A 50 1.93 -5.09 7.38
N SER A 51 1.44 -4.56 8.49
CA SER A 51 1.02 -5.39 9.64
C SER A 51 -0.31 -6.10 9.43
N ASN A 52 -1.03 -5.82 8.35
CA ASN A 52 -2.31 -6.45 8.01
C ASN A 52 -2.21 -7.43 6.83
N ILE A 53 -1.01 -7.73 6.41
CA ILE A 53 -0.73 -8.68 5.32
C ILE A 53 0.17 -9.78 5.86
N SER A 54 -0.23 -11.03 5.71
CA SER A 54 0.56 -12.20 6.06
C SER A 54 0.89 -13.06 4.85
N VAL A 55 2.02 -13.74 4.92
CA VAL A 55 2.46 -14.70 3.89
C VAL A 55 2.66 -16.05 4.57
N ASP A 56 2.01 -17.09 4.07
CA ASP A 56 2.16 -18.45 4.57
C ASP A 56 3.44 -19.12 4.04
N ASP A 57 3.71 -20.35 4.51
CA ASP A 57 4.90 -21.10 4.15
C ASP A 57 4.97 -21.48 2.66
N ASN A 58 3.87 -21.41 1.95
CA ASN A 58 3.75 -21.69 0.52
C ASN A 58 3.75 -20.42 -0.34
N GLY A 59 3.97 -19.25 0.27
CA GLY A 59 3.91 -17.97 -0.41
C GLY A 59 2.49 -17.44 -0.63
N GLY A 60 1.47 -18.06 -0.02
CA GLY A 60 0.09 -17.61 -0.08
C GLY A 60 -0.11 -16.30 0.70
N ILE A 61 -0.73 -15.32 0.06
CA ILE A 61 -0.98 -14.00 0.67
C ILE A 61 -2.38 -13.95 1.26
N ALA A 62 -2.48 -13.52 2.51
CA ALA A 62 -3.72 -13.17 3.15
C ALA A 62 -3.68 -11.73 3.65
N ILE A 63 -4.79 -11.03 3.51
CA ILE A 63 -4.96 -9.66 3.97
C ILE A 63 -6.03 -9.69 5.06
N GLY A 64 -5.72 -9.13 6.21
CA GLY A 64 -6.65 -9.00 7.32
C GLY A 64 -7.84 -8.09 6.97
N PRO A 65 -8.82 -7.99 7.86
CA PRO A 65 -9.95 -7.09 7.67
C PRO A 65 -9.47 -5.65 7.58
N ALA A 66 -10.14 -4.84 6.75
CA ALA A 66 -9.99 -3.39 6.84
C ALA A 66 -10.42 -2.95 8.24
N GLY A 67 -9.71 -1.98 8.80
CA GLY A 67 -10.04 -1.43 10.11
C GLY A 67 -11.48 -0.93 10.16
N LYS A 68 -12.11 -0.99 11.34
CA LYS A 68 -13.46 -0.42 11.55
C LYS A 68 -13.48 1.09 11.30
N SER A 69 -12.34 1.73 11.50
CA SER A 69 -12.10 3.14 11.22
C SER A 69 -10.75 3.28 10.52
N PRO A 70 -10.71 3.75 9.27
CA PRO A 70 -9.42 4.02 8.59
C PRO A 70 -8.68 5.23 9.18
N TRP A 71 -9.27 5.88 10.17
CA TRP A 71 -8.74 7.07 10.84
C TRP A 71 -7.84 6.77 12.03
N GLU A 72 -7.63 5.50 12.34
CA GLU A 72 -6.86 5.07 13.50
C GLU A 72 -5.81 4.03 13.13
N GLY A 73 -4.72 4.02 13.89
CA GLY A 73 -3.68 3.01 13.78
C GLY A 73 -2.80 3.14 12.54
N GLU A 74 -2.19 2.03 12.16
CA GLU A 74 -1.22 1.99 11.06
C GLU A 74 -1.89 2.20 9.70
N GLU A 75 -3.13 1.75 9.51
CA GLU A 75 -3.85 1.90 8.24
C GLU A 75 -3.92 3.37 7.80
N LEU A 76 -4.12 4.30 8.74
CA LEU A 76 -4.17 5.73 8.47
C LEU A 76 -2.97 6.25 7.67
N LYS A 77 -1.80 5.67 7.89
CA LYS A 77 -0.57 6.08 7.20
C LYS A 77 -0.52 5.67 5.73
N PHE A 78 -1.35 4.71 5.33
CA PHE A 78 -1.38 4.13 4.00
C PHE A 78 -2.63 4.48 3.19
N ILE A 79 -3.60 5.17 3.77
CA ILE A 79 -4.84 5.54 3.08
C ILE A 79 -4.64 6.66 2.07
N ALA A 80 -5.47 6.65 1.03
CA ALA A 80 -5.46 7.68 0.00
C ALA A 80 -6.06 9.01 0.49
N PRO A 81 -5.61 10.16 -0.07
CA PRO A 81 -6.10 11.48 0.32
C PRO A 81 -7.62 11.65 0.21
N GLU A 82 -8.22 11.12 -0.84
CA GLU A 82 -9.68 11.21 -1.02
C GLU A 82 -10.46 10.46 0.06
N LEU A 83 -9.91 9.38 0.58
CA LEU A 83 -10.49 8.69 1.72
C LEU A 83 -10.39 9.55 2.98
N TYR A 84 -9.22 10.19 3.16
CA TYR A 84 -8.96 11.05 4.32
C TYR A 84 -9.94 12.23 4.38
N TRP A 85 -10.19 12.89 3.23
CA TRP A 85 -11.00 14.12 3.19
C TRP A 85 -12.49 13.88 2.95
N ASN A 86 -12.85 12.95 2.08
CA ASN A 86 -14.21 12.83 1.53
C ASN A 86 -14.87 11.49 1.80
N GLY A 87 -14.11 10.49 2.32
CA GLY A 87 -14.60 9.13 2.47
C GLY A 87 -14.89 8.42 1.13
N GLN A 88 -14.50 9.02 0.00
CA GLN A 88 -14.71 8.41 -1.31
C GLN A 88 -13.76 7.24 -1.53
N LEU A 89 -14.30 6.15 -2.03
CA LEU A 89 -13.59 4.89 -2.20
C LEU A 89 -13.64 4.46 -3.66
N SER A 90 -12.47 4.07 -4.18
CA SER A 90 -12.35 3.51 -5.52
C SER A 90 -11.18 2.52 -5.58
N ALA A 91 -11.07 1.78 -6.68
CA ALA A 91 -9.88 0.95 -6.93
C ALA A 91 -8.58 1.79 -6.90
N ALA A 92 -8.63 3.05 -7.33
CA ALA A 92 -7.49 3.96 -7.26
C ALA A 92 -7.05 4.29 -5.81
N SER A 93 -7.94 4.12 -4.82
CA SER A 93 -7.58 4.24 -3.40
C SER A 93 -6.72 3.06 -2.93
N ASP A 94 -7.03 1.84 -3.38
CA ASP A 94 -6.18 0.67 -3.12
C ASP A 94 -4.85 0.77 -3.88
N VAL A 95 -4.84 1.32 -5.10
CA VAL A 95 -3.60 1.63 -5.85
C VAL A 95 -2.68 2.53 -5.03
N TYR A 96 -3.23 3.57 -4.41
CA TYR A 96 -2.45 4.45 -3.53
C TYR A 96 -1.84 3.67 -2.36
N SER A 97 -2.64 2.86 -1.67
CA SER A 97 -2.16 2.07 -0.53
C SER A 97 -1.06 1.08 -0.93
N VAL A 98 -1.17 0.42 -2.09
CA VAL A 98 -0.11 -0.44 -2.65
C VAL A 98 1.13 0.38 -2.97
N GLY A 99 0.99 1.57 -3.54
CA GLY A 99 2.09 2.49 -3.80
C GLY A 99 2.83 2.90 -2.53
N MET A 100 2.09 3.22 -1.48
CA MET A 100 2.66 3.54 -0.16
C MET A 100 3.37 2.35 0.47
N LEU A 101 2.85 1.14 0.30
CA LEU A 101 3.50 -0.10 0.74
C LEU A 101 4.83 -0.32 0.01
N MET A 102 4.86 -0.14 -1.31
CA MET A 102 6.11 -0.20 -2.09
C MET A 102 7.11 0.86 -1.64
N TYR A 103 6.66 2.10 -1.45
CA TYR A 103 7.49 3.17 -0.92
C TYR A 103 8.13 2.78 0.41
N TYR A 104 7.30 2.33 1.34
CA TYR A 104 7.72 1.87 2.66
C TYR A 104 8.77 0.74 2.58
N ALA A 105 8.55 -0.24 1.71
CA ALA A 105 9.46 -1.36 1.54
C ALA A 105 10.85 -0.91 1.06
N VAL A 106 10.92 -0.07 0.02
CA VAL A 106 12.21 0.35 -0.58
C VAL A 106 12.92 1.45 0.22
N SER A 107 12.22 2.17 1.08
CA SER A 107 12.81 3.21 1.95
C SER A 107 13.24 2.71 3.32
N GLY A 108 13.20 1.39 3.55
CA GLY A 108 13.61 0.82 4.84
C GLY A 108 12.61 1.07 5.97
N GLY A 109 11.32 1.17 5.66
CA GLY A 109 10.26 1.33 6.66
C GLY A 109 9.86 2.77 6.93
N ARG A 110 10.13 3.68 5.99
CA ARG A 110 9.76 5.08 6.08
C ARG A 110 8.73 5.44 5.03
N LEU A 111 7.86 6.38 5.37
CA LEU A 111 6.88 6.94 4.46
C LEU A 111 7.34 8.33 3.96
N PRO A 112 6.76 8.83 2.85
CA PRO A 112 7.16 10.13 2.31
C PRO A 112 7.09 11.24 3.35
N LEU A 113 8.08 12.14 3.34
CA LEU A 113 8.20 13.33 4.19
C LEU A 113 8.43 13.05 5.69
N GLU A 114 8.45 11.80 6.16
CA GLU A 114 8.65 11.49 7.59
C GLU A 114 10.00 11.98 8.12
N ASP A 115 11.03 11.99 7.28
CA ASP A 115 12.35 12.50 7.67
C ASP A 115 12.45 14.03 7.62
N GLU A 116 11.51 14.70 6.97
CA GLU A 116 11.55 16.13 6.73
C GLU A 116 10.69 16.94 7.71
N CYS A 117 9.61 16.35 8.21
CA CYS A 117 8.67 17.06 9.07
C CYS A 117 7.83 16.14 9.96
N ARG A 118 7.37 16.71 11.10
CA ARG A 118 6.52 15.98 12.06
C ARG A 118 5.10 15.75 11.56
N ASP A 119 4.62 16.61 10.66
CA ASP A 119 3.27 16.62 10.10
C ASP A 119 3.21 16.01 8.69
N ALA A 120 4.12 15.07 8.41
CA ALA A 120 4.23 14.39 7.12
C ALA A 120 2.89 13.85 6.58
N GLN A 121 2.06 13.27 7.45
CA GLN A 121 0.73 12.80 7.08
C GLN A 121 -0.16 13.92 6.55
N LEU A 122 -0.23 15.05 7.25
CA LEU A 122 -1.04 16.19 6.82
C LEU A 122 -0.53 16.79 5.52
N ARG A 123 0.77 16.86 5.34
CA ARG A 123 1.39 17.36 4.10
C ARG A 123 1.06 16.45 2.90
N ARG A 124 1.16 15.13 3.08
CA ARG A 124 0.73 14.18 2.04
C ARG A 124 -0.75 14.34 1.69
N MET A 125 -1.58 14.47 2.72
CA MET A 125 -3.03 14.65 2.55
C MET A 125 -3.38 16.05 2.03
N GLY A 126 -2.49 17.02 2.12
CA GLY A 126 -2.60 18.37 1.56
C GLY A 126 -2.17 18.48 0.09
N GLY A 127 -1.59 17.42 -0.45
CA GLY A 127 -1.18 17.37 -1.86
C GLY A 127 0.26 17.80 -2.13
N ASP A 128 1.12 17.85 -1.10
CA ASP A 128 2.54 18.08 -1.30
C ASP A 128 3.15 16.98 -2.17
N ASP A 129 3.93 17.37 -3.15
CA ASP A 129 4.66 16.44 -4.01
C ASP A 129 5.88 15.87 -3.28
N TYR A 130 6.17 14.61 -3.57
CA TYR A 130 7.36 13.92 -3.09
C TYR A 130 7.80 12.85 -4.09
N PRO A 131 9.12 12.73 -4.36
CA PRO A 131 9.63 11.74 -5.28
C PRO A 131 9.63 10.35 -4.66
N ALA A 132 9.70 9.32 -5.51
CA ALA A 132 10.00 7.97 -5.05
C ALA A 132 11.39 7.89 -4.41
N PRO A 133 11.62 6.94 -3.48
CA PRO A 133 12.94 6.73 -2.91
C PRO A 133 13.97 6.38 -3.99
N LYS A 134 15.16 6.94 -3.90
CA LYS A 134 16.26 6.64 -4.84
C LYS A 134 16.58 5.15 -4.95
N ALA A 135 16.40 4.42 -3.84
CA ALA A 135 16.61 2.97 -3.78
C ALA A 135 15.66 2.17 -4.69
N ALA A 136 14.52 2.74 -5.07
CA ALA A 136 13.59 2.10 -6.02
C ALA A 136 14.20 1.95 -7.42
N GLY A 137 15.13 2.84 -7.79
CA GLY A 137 15.61 2.95 -9.15
C GLY A 137 14.52 3.48 -10.09
N ARG A 138 14.86 3.62 -11.38
CA ARG A 138 14.02 4.35 -12.33
C ARG A 138 12.62 3.73 -12.50
N ARG A 139 12.55 2.47 -12.93
CA ARG A 139 11.26 1.84 -13.32
C ARG A 139 10.31 1.68 -12.14
N LEU A 140 10.80 1.14 -11.03
CA LEU A 140 9.97 0.97 -9.84
C LEU A 140 9.60 2.33 -9.24
N GLY A 141 10.51 3.30 -9.29
CA GLY A 141 10.25 4.68 -8.86
C GLY A 141 9.10 5.33 -9.63
N GLU A 142 9.11 5.23 -10.97
CA GLU A 142 8.02 5.75 -11.82
C GLU A 142 6.66 5.10 -11.49
N ILE A 143 6.66 3.78 -11.20
CA ILE A 143 5.44 3.07 -10.78
C ILE A 143 4.95 3.57 -9.43
N ILE A 144 5.84 3.66 -8.45
CA ILE A 144 5.51 4.16 -7.11
C ILE A 144 4.93 5.57 -7.20
N GLU A 145 5.62 6.48 -7.88
CA GLU A 145 5.17 7.87 -8.03
C GLU A 145 3.78 7.97 -8.66
N LYS A 146 3.51 7.17 -9.68
CA LYS A 146 2.19 7.16 -10.30
C LYS A 146 1.12 6.60 -9.37
N CYS A 147 1.41 5.56 -8.60
CA CYS A 147 0.47 5.01 -7.63
C CYS A 147 0.06 6.02 -6.55
N ILE A 148 1.02 6.84 -6.08
CA ILE A 148 0.82 7.74 -4.94
C ILE A 148 0.50 9.19 -5.34
N ARG A 149 0.11 9.44 -6.58
CA ARG A 149 -0.38 10.76 -7.01
C ARG A 149 -1.51 11.23 -6.10
N PHE A 150 -1.51 12.51 -5.77
CA PHE A 150 -2.55 13.10 -4.91
C PHE A 150 -3.95 12.91 -5.50
N LYS A 151 -4.13 13.26 -6.77
CA LYS A 151 -5.41 13.09 -7.46
C LYS A 151 -5.60 11.64 -7.89
N ALA A 152 -6.70 11.02 -7.49
CA ALA A 152 -7.03 9.63 -7.85
C ALA A 152 -7.04 9.40 -9.38
N ALA A 153 -7.50 10.39 -10.15
CA ALA A 153 -7.55 10.33 -11.61
C ALA A 153 -6.16 10.23 -12.29
N ASP A 154 -5.10 10.67 -11.61
CA ASP A 154 -3.73 10.66 -12.13
C ASP A 154 -2.98 9.36 -11.81
N ARG A 155 -3.61 8.44 -11.08
CA ARG A 155 -3.06 7.11 -10.72
C ARG A 155 -3.41 6.06 -11.76
N TYR A 156 -2.88 4.85 -11.57
CA TYR A 156 -3.49 3.66 -12.18
C TYR A 156 -4.91 3.52 -11.64
N GLN A 157 -5.85 3.13 -12.51
CA GLN A 157 -7.26 3.07 -12.12
C GLN A 157 -7.67 1.69 -11.57
N THR A 158 -6.83 0.69 -11.77
CA THR A 158 -6.99 -0.68 -11.29
C THR A 158 -5.64 -1.25 -10.85
N LEU A 159 -5.67 -2.37 -10.14
CA LEU A 159 -4.49 -3.15 -9.76
C LEU A 159 -4.18 -4.30 -10.75
N ASP A 160 -4.94 -4.40 -11.84
CA ASP A 160 -4.72 -5.37 -12.91
C ASP A 160 -3.44 -5.09 -13.72
#